data_d60e91380a1e75571e5a93a5e7fcb6b3
#
_entry.id   d60e91380a1e75571e5a93a5e7fcb6b3
#
_cell.length_a   1.000
_cell.length_b   1.000
_cell.length_c   1.000
_cell.angle_alpha   90.00
_cell.angle_beta   90.00
_cell.angle_gamma   90.00
#
_symmetry.space_group_name_H-M   'P 1'
#
loop_
_entity.id
_entity.type
_entity.pdbx_description
1 polymer ?
#
loop_
_entity_poly.entity_id
_entity_poly.type
_entity_poly.pdbx_seq_one_letter_code
_entity_poly.pdbx_strand_id
1 'polypeptide(L)'
;MLAYAGMAVSFGHEIYLGSDLSNDTVARFFWVGLHIAVLTLMVVSRWGRTLKAVVRPLRITSIENVGHKTVAIEVSGKSLHHREGDAGQFCFVRPLKKGLWWQSHPFSMSAAPTKDRIRFTIKDRGEATHSITQLVKGTKVIVEGAFGVVTPDDLEGSKALFVVGVVG
;
A
#
# COMPACT_ATOMS: atom_id res chain seq x y z
N MET A 1 1.20 -2.70 -13.97
CA MET A 1 0.18 -3.41 -14.79
C MET A 1 0.77 -3.87 -16.12
N LEU A 2 1.38 -2.98 -16.92
CA LEU A 2 1.94 -3.31 -18.24
C LEU A 2 2.99 -4.44 -18.22
N ALA A 3 3.84 -4.52 -17.19
CA ALA A 3 4.85 -5.58 -17.07
C ALA A 3 4.24 -6.99 -16.99
N TYR A 4 3.13 -7.14 -16.28
CA TYR A 4 2.44 -8.44 -16.17
C TYR A 4 1.75 -8.85 -17.47
N ALA A 5 1.17 -7.87 -18.16
CA ALA A 5 0.60 -8.11 -19.49
C ALA A 5 1.70 -8.49 -20.48
N GLY A 6 2.86 -7.81 -20.43
CA GLY A 6 4.03 -8.16 -21.24
C GLY A 6 4.53 -9.57 -21.00
N MET A 7 4.64 -10.00 -19.74
CA MET A 7 5.01 -11.40 -19.41
C MET A 7 4.01 -12.41 -19.94
N ALA A 8 2.70 -12.16 -19.81
CA ALA A 8 1.67 -13.07 -20.30
C ALA A 8 1.69 -13.17 -21.84
N VAL A 9 1.90 -12.06 -22.55
CA VAL A 9 2.01 -12.04 -24.01
C VAL A 9 3.29 -12.72 -24.48
N SER A 10 4.42 -12.44 -23.84
CA SER A 10 5.71 -13.09 -24.15
C SER A 10 5.63 -14.60 -23.99
N PHE A 11 4.98 -15.07 -22.93
CA PHE A 11 4.78 -16.50 -22.69
C PHE A 11 3.86 -17.15 -23.75
N GLY A 12 2.77 -16.48 -24.13
CA GLY A 12 1.89 -16.94 -25.20
C GLY A 12 2.64 -17.08 -26.55
N HIS A 13 3.51 -16.11 -26.85
CA HIS A 13 4.36 -16.13 -28.04
C HIS A 13 5.37 -17.30 -28.01
N GLU A 14 5.97 -17.56 -26.87
CA GLU A 14 6.97 -18.62 -26.72
C GLU A 14 6.36 -20.02 -26.83
N ILE A 15 5.14 -20.22 -26.31
CA ILE A 15 4.40 -21.49 -26.49
C ILE A 15 4.03 -21.75 -27.96
N TYR A 16 3.68 -20.67 -28.68
CA TYR A 16 3.14 -20.81 -30.05
C TYR A 16 4.23 -20.88 -31.12
N LEU A 17 5.35 -20.19 -30.92
CA LEU A 17 6.43 -20.03 -31.90
C LEU A 17 7.78 -20.66 -31.48
N GLY A 18 7.91 -21.05 -30.21
CA GLY A 18 9.14 -21.67 -29.70
C GLY A 18 9.28 -23.12 -30.19
N SER A 19 10.29 -23.36 -31.03
CA SER A 19 10.56 -24.69 -31.58
C SER A 19 10.87 -25.74 -30.51
N ASP A 20 11.46 -25.34 -29.39
CA ASP A 20 11.85 -26.24 -28.30
C ASP A 20 10.67 -26.72 -27.45
N LEU A 21 9.59 -25.95 -27.41
CA LEU A 21 8.35 -26.33 -26.70
C LEU A 21 7.34 -27.05 -27.55
N SER A 22 7.49 -27.02 -28.89
CA SER A 22 6.55 -27.65 -29.80
C SER A 22 6.79 -29.18 -29.98
N ASN A 23 8.02 -29.62 -29.79
CA ASN A 23 8.43 -31.02 -30.11
C ASN A 23 8.48 -31.96 -28.89
N ASP A 24 8.56 -31.43 -27.66
CA ASP A 24 8.56 -32.23 -26.44
C ASP A 24 7.33 -31.95 -25.58
N THR A 25 6.42 -32.89 -25.54
CA THR A 25 5.17 -32.81 -24.78
C THR A 25 5.43 -32.68 -23.26
N VAL A 26 6.42 -33.35 -22.73
CA VAL A 26 6.75 -33.34 -21.31
C VAL A 26 7.31 -31.96 -20.91
N ALA A 27 8.27 -31.45 -21.70
CA ALA A 27 8.82 -30.08 -21.49
C ALA A 27 7.73 -29.02 -21.58
N ARG A 28 6.80 -29.17 -22.53
CA ARG A 28 5.66 -28.25 -22.69
C ARG A 28 4.76 -28.22 -21.45
N PHE A 29 4.36 -29.37 -20.92
CA PHE A 29 3.53 -29.40 -19.69
C PHE A 29 4.27 -28.87 -18.47
N PHE A 30 5.56 -29.15 -18.33
CA PHE A 30 6.40 -28.60 -17.26
C PHE A 30 6.43 -27.07 -17.31
N TRP A 31 6.76 -26.48 -18.45
CA TRP A 31 6.87 -25.03 -18.60
C TRP A 31 5.53 -24.32 -18.45
N VAL A 32 4.45 -24.86 -19.03
CA VAL A 32 3.10 -24.32 -18.85
C VAL A 32 2.69 -24.36 -17.37
N GLY A 33 2.91 -25.50 -16.70
CA GLY A 33 2.61 -25.65 -15.28
C GLY A 33 3.40 -24.66 -14.40
N LEU A 34 4.69 -24.50 -14.68
CA LEU A 34 5.55 -23.55 -13.96
C LEU A 34 5.07 -22.11 -14.13
N HIS A 35 4.71 -21.69 -15.33
CA HIS A 35 4.22 -20.32 -15.56
C HIS A 35 2.87 -20.08 -14.92
N ILE A 36 1.95 -21.04 -14.98
CA ILE A 36 0.67 -20.96 -14.26
C ILE A 36 0.91 -20.84 -12.76
N ALA A 37 1.82 -21.62 -12.19
CA ALA A 37 2.16 -21.56 -10.76
C ALA A 37 2.73 -20.19 -10.37
N VAL A 38 3.69 -19.67 -11.13
CA VAL A 38 4.30 -18.36 -10.91
C VAL A 38 3.26 -17.23 -11.02
N LEU A 39 2.45 -17.22 -12.09
CA LEU A 39 1.40 -16.22 -12.28
C LEU A 39 0.35 -16.29 -11.15
N THR A 40 -0.04 -17.48 -10.75
CA THR A 40 -0.98 -17.68 -9.64
C THR A 40 -0.39 -17.15 -8.33
N LEU A 41 0.87 -17.48 -8.03
CA LEU A 41 1.57 -16.99 -6.85
C LEU A 41 1.66 -15.47 -6.85
N MET A 42 1.99 -14.87 -7.99
CA MET A 42 2.07 -13.41 -8.15
C MET A 42 0.70 -12.75 -7.96
N VAL A 43 -0.36 -13.31 -8.56
CA VAL A 43 -1.72 -12.80 -8.40
C VAL A 43 -2.16 -12.93 -6.94
N VAL A 44 -2.02 -14.08 -6.32
CA VAL A 44 -2.44 -14.32 -4.94
C VAL A 44 -1.67 -13.45 -3.95
N SER A 45 -0.34 -13.35 -4.10
CA SER A 45 0.49 -12.55 -3.19
C SER A 45 0.21 -11.06 -3.30
N ARG A 46 -0.03 -10.56 -4.50
CA ARG A 46 -0.26 -9.13 -4.72
C ARG A 46 -1.72 -8.71 -4.50
N TRP A 47 -2.65 -9.49 -5.05
CA TRP A 47 -4.07 -9.13 -5.02
C TRP A 47 -4.76 -9.60 -3.75
N GLY A 48 -4.27 -10.65 -3.10
CA GLY A 48 -4.83 -11.14 -1.85
C GLY A 48 -4.79 -10.09 -0.74
N ARG A 49 -3.71 -9.32 -0.63
CA ARG A 49 -3.61 -8.20 0.31
C ARG A 49 -4.55 -7.04 -0.05
N THR A 50 -4.58 -6.67 -1.32
CA THR A 50 -5.44 -5.58 -1.81
C THR A 50 -6.93 -5.94 -1.69
N LEU A 51 -7.32 -7.17 -2.02
CA LEU A 51 -8.69 -7.65 -1.84
C LEU A 51 -9.13 -7.63 -0.37
N LYS A 52 -8.29 -8.10 0.55
CA LYS A 52 -8.58 -8.02 1.99
C LYS A 52 -8.77 -6.56 2.44
N ALA A 53 -7.94 -5.65 1.93
CA ALA A 53 -8.02 -4.23 2.26
C ALA A 53 -9.26 -3.55 1.64
N VAL A 54 -9.69 -3.97 0.45
CA VAL A 54 -10.93 -3.47 -0.19
C VAL A 54 -12.18 -3.99 0.51
N VAL A 55 -12.19 -5.28 0.92
CA VAL A 55 -13.33 -5.89 1.62
C VAL A 55 -13.50 -5.31 3.04
N ARG A 56 -12.41 -4.91 3.68
CA ARG A 56 -12.41 -4.33 5.03
C ARG A 56 -11.70 -2.98 5.05
N PRO A 57 -12.23 -1.97 4.36
CA PRO A 57 -11.59 -0.65 4.30
C PRO A 57 -11.64 0.01 5.68
N LEU A 58 -10.60 0.77 5.97
CA LEU A 58 -10.60 1.70 7.09
C LEU A 58 -11.51 2.90 6.77
N ARG A 59 -11.88 3.65 7.79
CA ARG A 59 -12.64 4.89 7.64
C ARG A 59 -11.94 6.03 8.33
N ILE A 60 -12.06 7.20 7.75
CA ILE A 60 -11.65 8.44 8.40
C ILE A 60 -12.62 8.70 9.56
N THR A 61 -12.07 8.76 10.76
CA THR A 61 -12.85 8.99 11.99
C THR A 61 -12.73 10.42 12.49
N SER A 62 -11.60 11.08 12.24
CA SER A 62 -11.38 12.47 12.58
C SER A 62 -10.59 13.17 11.49
N ILE A 63 -10.90 14.45 11.28
CA ILE A 63 -10.13 15.38 10.47
C ILE A 63 -10.03 16.65 11.27
N GLU A 64 -8.80 17.09 11.55
CA GLU A 64 -8.48 18.25 12.36
C GLU A 64 -7.55 19.16 11.58
N ASN A 65 -7.85 20.45 11.55
CA ASN A 65 -6.94 21.44 10.97
C ASN A 65 -5.86 21.78 12.01
N VAL A 66 -4.62 21.41 11.74
CA VAL A 66 -3.50 21.55 12.66
C VAL A 66 -2.53 22.67 12.27
N GLY A 67 -2.83 23.39 11.20
CA GLY A 67 -2.01 24.51 10.76
C GLY A 67 -2.33 25.00 9.36
N HIS A 68 -1.54 25.94 8.86
CA HIS A 68 -1.74 26.50 7.53
C HIS A 68 -1.66 25.41 6.45
N LYS A 69 -2.79 25.19 5.77
CA LYS A 69 -2.93 24.15 4.74
C LYS A 69 -2.52 22.74 5.21
N THR A 70 -2.70 22.42 6.48
CA THR A 70 -2.26 21.16 7.07
C THR A 70 -3.39 20.52 7.86
N VAL A 71 -3.73 19.29 7.57
CA VAL A 71 -4.76 18.52 8.26
C VAL A 71 -4.18 17.27 8.90
N ALA A 72 -4.64 16.94 10.09
CA ALA A 72 -4.44 15.65 10.71
C ALA A 72 -5.66 14.77 10.44
N ILE A 73 -5.44 13.59 9.91
CA ILE A 73 -6.47 12.60 9.59
C ILE A 73 -6.24 11.37 10.45
N GLU A 74 -7.26 10.99 11.21
CA GLU A 74 -7.27 9.70 11.90
C GLU A 74 -8.12 8.70 11.12
N VAL A 75 -7.59 7.51 10.97
CA VAL A 75 -8.28 6.39 10.33
C VAL A 75 -8.41 5.23 11.31
N SER A 76 -9.57 4.58 11.31
CA SER A 76 -9.82 3.41 12.14
C SER A 76 -10.62 2.34 11.41
N GLY A 77 -10.61 1.13 11.98
CA GLY A 77 -11.39 -0.01 11.49
C GLY A 77 -10.84 -1.35 11.94
N LYS A 78 -11.66 -2.38 11.87
CA LYS A 78 -11.37 -3.72 12.36
C LYS A 78 -10.11 -4.37 11.77
N SER A 79 -9.65 -3.90 10.60
CA SER A 79 -8.43 -4.45 9.99
C SER A 79 -7.13 -3.89 10.56
N LEU A 80 -7.18 -2.94 11.50
CA LEU A 80 -6.00 -2.43 12.21
C LEU A 80 -5.47 -3.37 13.28
N HIS A 81 -6.32 -4.20 13.88
CA HIS A 81 -5.92 -5.11 14.97
C HIS A 81 -4.76 -6.07 14.65
N HIS A 82 -4.42 -6.24 13.39
CA HIS A 82 -3.32 -7.10 12.92
C HIS A 82 -2.18 -6.30 12.27
N ARG A 83 -2.16 -4.98 12.43
CA ARG A 83 -1.13 -4.12 11.87
C ARG A 83 -0.27 -3.60 13.00
N GLU A 84 0.84 -4.27 13.19
CA GLU A 84 1.93 -3.77 14.00
C GLU A 84 2.68 -2.73 13.17
N GLY A 85 2.96 -1.60 13.76
CA GLY A 85 3.72 -0.54 13.16
C GLY A 85 4.29 0.36 14.24
N ASP A 86 5.48 0.89 13.97
CA ASP A 86 6.24 1.70 14.90
C ASP A 86 6.32 3.16 14.46
N ALA A 87 6.64 4.03 15.40
CA ALA A 87 6.92 5.43 15.10
C ALA A 87 8.09 5.51 14.09
N GLY A 88 8.00 6.45 13.14
CA GLY A 88 9.00 6.60 12.07
C GLY A 88 8.67 5.85 10.78
N GLN A 89 7.78 4.87 10.83
CA GLN A 89 7.32 4.17 9.64
C GLN A 89 6.25 4.97 8.87
N PHE A 90 6.04 4.58 7.62
CA PHE A 90 5.03 5.19 6.75
C PHE A 90 4.06 4.15 6.19
N CYS A 91 2.91 4.64 5.75
CA CYS A 91 1.91 3.82 5.08
C CYS A 91 1.53 4.44 3.74
N PHE A 92 1.16 3.59 2.79
CA PHE A 92 0.47 4.06 1.59
C PHE A 92 -1.01 4.19 1.87
N VAL A 93 -1.55 5.37 1.65
CA VAL A 93 -2.97 5.68 1.85
C VAL A 93 -3.64 5.90 0.51
N ARG A 94 -4.74 5.19 0.28
CA ARG A 94 -5.55 5.26 -0.94
C ARG A 94 -7.00 5.56 -0.57
N PRO A 95 -7.49 6.77 -0.81
CA PRO A 95 -8.89 7.09 -0.60
C PRO A 95 -9.79 6.39 -1.62
N LEU A 96 -10.87 5.75 -1.17
CA LEU A 96 -11.89 5.15 -2.03
C LEU A 96 -12.94 6.19 -2.43
N LYS A 97 -12.50 7.27 -3.09
CA LYS A 97 -13.33 8.35 -3.60
C LYS A 97 -13.13 8.47 -5.11
N LYS A 98 -14.18 8.84 -5.84
CA LYS A 98 -14.10 9.08 -7.30
C LYS A 98 -12.96 10.06 -7.61
N GLY A 99 -12.11 9.72 -8.56
CA GLY A 99 -10.92 10.50 -8.94
C GLY A 99 -9.64 10.17 -8.12
N LEU A 100 -9.75 9.53 -6.94
CA LEU A 100 -8.60 9.23 -6.07
C LEU A 100 -8.37 7.72 -5.86
N TRP A 101 -9.33 6.87 -6.17
CA TRP A 101 -9.31 5.44 -5.85
C TRP A 101 -8.15 4.65 -6.49
N TRP A 102 -7.55 5.17 -7.54
CA TRP A 102 -6.41 4.57 -8.24
C TRP A 102 -5.06 5.13 -7.77
N GLN A 103 -5.06 6.24 -7.01
CA GLN A 103 -3.86 6.88 -6.48
C GLN A 103 -3.55 6.36 -5.09
N SER A 104 -2.29 6.07 -4.83
CA SER A 104 -1.78 5.64 -3.53
C SER A 104 -0.60 6.53 -3.14
N HIS A 105 -0.70 7.17 -1.99
CA HIS A 105 0.26 8.16 -1.54
C HIS A 105 0.93 7.72 -0.24
N PRO A 106 2.26 7.83 -0.13
CA PRO A 106 2.97 7.53 1.10
C PRO A 106 2.81 8.68 2.10
N PHE A 107 2.43 8.33 3.33
CA PHE A 107 2.39 9.27 4.45
C PHE A 107 3.02 8.64 5.68
N SER A 108 3.92 9.39 6.33
CA SER A 108 4.47 9.01 7.63
C SER A 108 3.39 9.05 8.70
N MET A 109 3.42 8.09 9.60
CA MET A 109 2.55 8.11 10.77
C MET A 109 2.98 9.26 11.68
N SER A 110 2.05 10.14 12.02
CA SER A 110 2.31 11.32 12.85
C SER A 110 2.08 11.10 14.35
N ALA A 111 1.71 9.90 14.71
CA ALA A 111 1.64 9.40 16.09
C ALA A 111 1.88 7.89 16.07
N ALA A 112 2.32 7.35 17.20
CA ALA A 112 2.41 5.90 17.38
C ALA A 112 1.05 5.26 17.07
N PRO A 113 0.99 4.24 16.20
CA PRO A 113 -0.26 3.58 15.87
C PRO A 113 -0.80 2.85 17.11
N THR A 114 -2.10 2.81 17.21
CA THR A 114 -2.78 2.00 18.23
C THR A 114 -3.54 0.86 17.55
N LYS A 115 -4.06 -0.10 18.34
CA LYS A 115 -4.88 -1.20 17.81
C LYS A 115 -6.10 -0.72 17.02
N ASP A 116 -6.57 0.51 17.29
CA ASP A 116 -7.83 1.02 16.77
C ASP A 116 -7.67 2.17 15.78
N ARG A 117 -6.51 2.85 15.73
CA ARG A 117 -6.32 4.05 14.92
C ARG A 117 -4.88 4.29 14.50
N ILE A 118 -4.76 4.93 13.33
CA ILE A 118 -3.51 5.50 12.80
C ILE A 118 -3.78 6.97 12.48
N ARG A 119 -2.80 7.83 12.77
CA ARG A 119 -2.86 9.26 12.48
C ARG A 119 -1.84 9.65 11.43
N PHE A 120 -2.28 10.44 10.46
CA PHE A 120 -1.45 11.03 9.42
C PHE A 120 -1.61 12.55 9.44
N THR A 121 -0.50 13.29 9.35
CA THR A 121 -0.52 14.74 9.17
C THR A 121 -0.12 15.07 7.75
N ILE A 122 -1.02 15.71 7.00
CA ILE A 122 -0.90 15.92 5.56
C ILE A 122 -0.95 17.41 5.28
N LYS A 123 0.10 17.93 4.65
CA LYS A 123 0.17 19.29 4.16
C LYS A 123 -0.24 19.35 2.70
N ASP A 124 -1.06 20.33 2.36
CA ASP A 124 -1.44 20.62 0.98
C ASP A 124 -0.26 21.24 0.23
N ARG A 125 0.34 20.45 -0.68
CA ARG A 125 1.50 20.84 -1.49
C ARG A 125 1.31 20.64 -2.98
N GLY A 126 0.13 20.20 -3.39
CA GLY A 126 -0.15 19.93 -4.79
C GLY A 126 -1.49 19.26 -4.96
N GLU A 127 -1.89 19.02 -6.19
CA GLU A 127 -3.23 18.56 -6.56
C GLU A 127 -3.68 17.29 -5.80
N ALA A 128 -2.78 16.34 -5.67
CA ALA A 128 -3.08 15.09 -4.97
C ALA A 128 -3.29 15.31 -3.46
N THR A 129 -2.40 16.02 -2.78
CA THR A 129 -2.53 16.33 -1.35
C THR A 129 -3.68 17.27 -1.09
N HIS A 130 -3.94 18.23 -1.98
CA HIS A 130 -5.13 19.08 -1.93
C HIS A 130 -6.41 18.25 -1.91
N SER A 131 -6.54 17.31 -2.82
CA SER A 131 -7.72 16.43 -2.89
C SER A 131 -7.88 15.56 -1.63
N ILE A 132 -6.78 15.17 -0.99
CA ILE A 132 -6.78 14.39 0.25
C ILE A 132 -7.18 15.27 1.45
N THR A 133 -6.71 16.51 1.50
CA THR A 133 -7.10 17.45 2.59
C THR A 133 -8.59 17.83 2.53
N GLN A 134 -9.26 17.64 1.40
CA GLN A 134 -10.70 17.85 1.20
C GLN A 134 -11.57 16.60 1.45
N LEU A 135 -10.98 15.55 2.01
CA LEU A 135 -11.74 14.38 2.41
C LEU A 135 -12.65 14.71 3.60
N VAL A 136 -13.67 13.90 3.78
CA VAL A 136 -14.63 14.07 4.87
C VAL A 136 -14.63 12.83 5.78
N LYS A 137 -15.04 13.04 7.01
CA LYS A 137 -15.27 11.96 7.98
C LYS A 137 -16.19 10.90 7.38
N GLY A 138 -15.88 9.62 7.62
CA GLY A 138 -16.58 8.48 7.05
C GLY A 138 -16.04 8.00 5.69
N THR A 139 -15.18 8.78 5.01
CA THR A 139 -14.55 8.33 3.76
C THR A 139 -13.81 7.03 3.98
N LYS A 140 -14.05 6.06 3.11
CA LYS A 140 -13.33 4.78 3.12
C LYS A 140 -11.93 4.97 2.57
N VAL A 141 -10.94 4.39 3.22
CA VAL A 141 -9.54 4.42 2.80
C VAL A 141 -8.94 3.03 2.91
N ILE A 142 -8.06 2.71 1.96
CA ILE A 142 -7.17 1.58 2.05
C ILE A 142 -5.85 2.10 2.58
N VAL A 143 -5.32 1.48 3.62
CA VAL A 143 -3.99 1.77 4.16
C VAL A 143 -3.16 0.51 3.98
N GLU A 144 -2.00 0.61 3.36
CA GLU A 144 -1.05 -0.48 3.16
C GLU A 144 0.27 -0.14 3.88
N GLY A 145 0.82 -1.07 4.61
CA GLY A 145 2.04 -0.89 5.42
C GLY A 145 1.76 -1.35 6.87
N ALA A 146 2.61 -1.12 7.88
CA ALA A 146 3.68 -0.11 7.92
C ALA A 146 4.93 -0.51 7.11
N PHE A 147 5.62 0.47 6.54
CA PHE A 147 6.86 0.31 5.80
C PHE A 147 7.94 1.23 6.40
N GLY A 148 9.19 0.87 6.21
CA GLY A 148 10.34 1.58 6.73
C GLY A 148 11.06 0.75 7.80
N VAL A 149 12.37 0.88 7.82
CA VAL A 149 13.27 0.14 8.72
C VAL A 149 13.71 0.95 9.93
N VAL A 150 13.51 2.27 9.90
CA VAL A 150 13.91 3.15 11.01
C VAL A 150 12.79 3.13 12.05
N THR A 151 13.02 2.37 13.12
CA THR A 151 12.12 2.26 14.25
C THR A 151 12.84 2.63 15.54
N PRO A 152 12.14 2.99 16.61
CA PRO A 152 12.78 3.26 17.90
C PRO A 152 13.58 2.08 18.46
N ASP A 153 13.18 0.86 18.10
CA ASP A 153 13.83 -0.38 18.57
C ASP A 153 15.19 -0.62 17.92
N ASP A 154 15.45 0.01 16.75
CA ASP A 154 16.75 -0.05 16.07
C ASP A 154 17.81 0.86 16.73
N LEU A 155 17.42 1.68 17.70
CA LEU A 155 18.30 2.58 18.41
C LEU A 155 18.86 1.88 19.65
N GLU A 156 20.02 1.25 19.52
CA GLU A 156 20.80 0.75 20.64
C GLU A 156 21.28 1.91 21.50
N GLY A 157 20.61 2.15 22.64
CA GLY A 157 21.04 3.13 23.61
C GLY A 157 19.89 3.83 24.35
N SER A 158 20.20 4.40 25.53
CA SER A 158 19.23 5.00 26.42
C SER A 158 18.74 6.40 26.04
N LYS A 159 19.11 6.93 24.85
CA LYS A 159 18.71 8.28 24.38
C LYS A 159 18.35 8.23 22.90
N ALA A 160 17.08 8.36 22.57
CA ALA A 160 16.59 8.55 21.23
C ALA A 160 16.33 10.04 20.94
N LEU A 161 16.97 10.58 19.91
CA LEU A 161 16.65 11.91 19.39
C LEU A 161 15.66 11.76 18.23
N PHE A 162 14.42 12.11 18.46
CA PHE A 162 13.43 12.19 17.37
C PHE A 162 13.56 13.53 16.65
N VAL A 163 14.10 13.51 15.44
CA VAL A 163 14.03 14.66 14.56
C VAL A 163 12.68 14.67 13.88
N VAL A 164 11.76 15.45 14.41
CA VAL A 164 10.48 15.70 13.75
C VAL A 164 10.76 16.57 12.54
N GLY A 165 10.59 16.02 11.34
CA GLY A 165 10.61 16.83 10.13
C GLY A 165 9.48 17.84 10.18
N VAL A 166 9.82 19.10 10.35
CA VAL A 166 8.85 20.18 10.17
C VAL A 166 8.47 20.21 8.71
N VAL A 167 7.21 19.93 8.43
CA VAL A 167 6.65 20.05 7.08
C VAL A 167 6.60 21.53 6.76
N GLY A 168 7.72 22.07 6.30
CA GLY A 168 7.89 23.46 5.87
C GLY A 168 7.16 23.77 4.58
#